data_6303129e7b04da5054257737ff58b726
#
_entry.id   6303129e7b04da5054257737ff58b726
#
_cell.length_a   1.000
_cell.length_b   1.000
_cell.length_c   1.000
_cell.angle_alpha   90.00
_cell.angle_beta   90.00
_cell.angle_gamma   90.00
#
_symmetry.space_group_name_H-M   'P 1'
#
loop_
_entity.id
_entity.type
_entity.pdbx_description
1 polymer ?
#
loop_
_entity_poly.entity_id
_entity_poly.type
_entity_poly.pdbx_seq_one_letter_code
_entity_poly.pdbx_strand_id
1 'polypeptide(L)'
;MSPDVNDPGFRAVTFDELVTAYKEQVEGLIDGGADLLLVETIFDTLNAKAALFAIEEIRAKKSASTPIMISGTITDASGRTLSGQTVEAFRISLSHIPVLSIGFNCALGADQLLPYVKRLSKQSDHFISAHPNAGLPNAFGEYDQSPKEMAALIDSFLNQNLVNIVGEIVVLDL
;
A
#
# COMPACT_ATOMS: atom_id res chain seq x y z
N MET A 1 -13.61 -6.97 -5.50
CA MET A 1 -14.89 -6.23 -5.41
C MET A 1 -15.65 -6.40 -6.70
N SER A 2 -16.99 -6.52 -6.65
CA SER A 2 -17.80 -6.62 -7.87
C SER A 2 -17.86 -5.27 -8.59
N PRO A 3 -17.67 -5.21 -9.92
CA PRO A 3 -17.95 -4.01 -10.70
C PRO A 3 -19.44 -3.81 -10.98
N ASP A 4 -20.28 -4.81 -10.72
CA ASP A 4 -21.74 -4.74 -10.93
C ASP A 4 -22.45 -4.61 -9.58
N VAL A 5 -23.19 -3.51 -9.40
CA VAL A 5 -23.94 -3.21 -8.18
C VAL A 5 -25.11 -4.18 -7.99
N ASN A 6 -25.66 -4.74 -9.08
CA ASN A 6 -26.80 -5.67 -9.05
C ASN A 6 -26.35 -7.12 -8.86
N ASP A 7 -25.07 -7.43 -9.04
CA ASP A 7 -24.48 -8.74 -8.78
C ASP A 7 -23.23 -8.60 -7.88
N PRO A 8 -23.42 -8.54 -6.56
CA PRO A 8 -22.29 -8.42 -5.62
C PRO A 8 -21.32 -9.60 -5.67
N GLY A 9 -21.75 -10.74 -6.18
CA GLY A 9 -20.92 -11.94 -6.35
C GLY A 9 -20.03 -11.92 -7.58
N PHE A 10 -20.35 -11.12 -8.57
CA PHE A 10 -19.61 -11.07 -9.83
C PHE A 10 -18.13 -10.67 -9.61
N ARG A 11 -17.26 -11.35 -10.34
CA ARG A 11 -15.82 -11.04 -10.39
C ARG A 11 -15.39 -11.02 -11.86
N ALA A 12 -14.80 -9.89 -12.27
CA ALA A 12 -14.30 -9.73 -13.66
C ALA A 12 -13.08 -10.61 -13.95
N VAL A 13 -12.33 -10.97 -12.89
CA VAL A 13 -11.15 -11.84 -12.97
C VAL A 13 -11.16 -12.82 -11.79
N THR A 14 -10.58 -13.99 -11.99
CA THR A 14 -10.38 -15.00 -10.95
C THR A 14 -9.06 -14.75 -10.19
N PHE A 15 -8.93 -15.40 -9.04
CA PHE A 15 -7.67 -15.37 -8.28
C PHE A 15 -6.49 -15.94 -9.10
N ASP A 16 -6.70 -17.04 -9.80
CA ASP A 16 -5.65 -17.72 -10.57
C ASP A 16 -5.20 -16.91 -11.79
N GLU A 17 -6.11 -16.18 -12.43
CA GLU A 17 -5.76 -15.24 -13.50
C GLU A 17 -4.90 -14.10 -12.99
N LEU A 18 -5.23 -13.55 -11.81
CA LEU A 18 -4.42 -12.52 -11.17
C LEU A 18 -3.04 -13.07 -10.77
N VAL A 19 -2.98 -14.25 -10.18
CA VAL A 19 -1.70 -14.91 -9.83
C VAL A 19 -0.83 -15.08 -11.07
N THR A 20 -1.42 -15.50 -12.20
CA THR A 20 -0.68 -15.66 -13.46
C THR A 20 -0.08 -14.35 -13.94
N ALA A 21 -0.87 -13.27 -13.96
CA ALA A 21 -0.42 -11.95 -14.37
C ALA A 21 0.68 -11.39 -13.43
N TYR A 22 0.48 -11.55 -12.11
CA TYR A 22 1.50 -11.12 -11.14
C TYR A 22 2.79 -11.93 -11.24
N LYS A 23 2.75 -13.22 -11.56
CA LYS A 23 3.96 -14.03 -11.78
C LYS A 23 4.83 -13.48 -12.92
N GLU A 24 4.22 -13.13 -14.05
CA GLU A 24 4.93 -12.52 -15.17
C GLU A 24 5.62 -11.21 -14.75
N GLN A 25 4.91 -10.35 -14.04
CA GLN A 25 5.45 -9.09 -13.53
C GLN A 25 6.60 -9.31 -12.54
N VAL A 26 6.40 -10.17 -11.55
CA VAL A 26 7.39 -10.47 -10.51
C VAL A 26 8.64 -11.11 -11.11
N GLU A 27 8.47 -12.04 -12.04
CA GLU A 27 9.59 -12.68 -12.74
C GLU A 27 10.43 -11.65 -13.50
N GLY A 28 9.78 -10.74 -14.24
CA GLY A 28 10.47 -9.66 -14.95
C GLY A 28 11.20 -8.69 -14.00
N LEU A 29 10.59 -8.33 -12.87
CA LEU A 29 11.23 -7.47 -11.87
C LEU A 29 12.46 -8.11 -11.24
N ILE A 30 12.38 -9.36 -10.82
CA ILE A 30 13.50 -10.09 -10.22
C ILE A 30 14.62 -10.29 -11.25
N ASP A 31 14.30 -10.65 -12.48
CA ASP A 31 15.28 -10.82 -13.56
C ASP A 31 15.92 -9.49 -13.97
N GLY A 32 15.19 -8.39 -13.84
CA GLY A 32 15.70 -7.04 -14.02
C GLY A 32 16.57 -6.52 -12.87
N GLY A 33 16.72 -7.29 -11.79
CA GLY A 33 17.59 -6.95 -10.66
C GLY A 33 16.93 -6.05 -9.62
N ALA A 34 15.61 -6.13 -9.45
CA ALA A 34 14.94 -5.39 -8.38
C ALA A 34 15.42 -5.87 -6.99
N ASP A 35 15.85 -4.93 -6.15
CA ASP A 35 16.31 -5.20 -4.79
C ASP A 35 15.16 -5.38 -3.79
N LEU A 36 13.95 -4.93 -4.16
CA LEU A 36 12.77 -4.90 -3.31
C LEU A 36 11.51 -5.00 -4.19
N LEU A 37 10.48 -5.68 -3.70
CA LEU A 37 9.15 -5.73 -4.32
C LEU A 37 8.14 -4.98 -3.46
N LEU A 38 7.45 -4.01 -4.03
CA LEU A 38 6.40 -3.24 -3.36
C LEU A 38 5.03 -3.60 -3.97
N VAL A 39 4.16 -4.18 -3.16
CA VAL A 39 2.74 -4.34 -3.48
C VAL A 39 2.01 -3.13 -2.92
N GLU A 40 1.66 -2.19 -3.79
CA GLU A 40 1.13 -0.88 -3.37
C GLU A 40 -0.29 -0.60 -3.86
N THR A 41 -0.88 0.46 -3.29
CA THR A 41 -2.23 0.96 -3.62
C THR A 41 -3.29 -0.13 -3.47
N ILE A 42 -3.18 -0.89 -2.38
CA ILE A 42 -4.04 -2.03 -2.12
C ILE A 42 -5.43 -1.54 -1.68
N PHE A 43 -6.40 -1.69 -2.55
CA PHE A 43 -7.82 -1.44 -2.26
C PHE A 43 -8.55 -2.69 -1.77
N ASP A 44 -8.10 -3.87 -2.20
CA ASP A 44 -8.70 -5.17 -1.92
C ASP A 44 -7.61 -6.16 -1.51
N THR A 45 -7.70 -6.67 -0.28
CA THR A 45 -6.70 -7.61 0.24
C THR A 45 -6.71 -8.97 -0.44
N LEU A 46 -7.81 -9.38 -1.10
CA LEU A 46 -7.80 -10.61 -1.89
C LEU A 46 -6.93 -10.47 -3.14
N ASN A 47 -6.97 -9.31 -3.79
CA ASN A 47 -6.05 -8.98 -4.89
C ASN A 47 -4.59 -8.96 -4.40
N ALA A 48 -4.33 -8.30 -3.27
CA ALA A 48 -2.99 -8.30 -2.66
C ALA A 48 -2.50 -9.72 -2.32
N LYS A 49 -3.37 -10.60 -1.85
CA LYS A 49 -3.03 -12.02 -1.61
C LYS A 49 -2.62 -12.74 -2.90
N ALA A 50 -3.25 -12.45 -4.02
CA ALA A 50 -2.84 -13.01 -5.31
C ALA A 50 -1.42 -12.55 -5.71
N ALA A 51 -1.11 -11.26 -5.50
CA ALA A 51 0.23 -10.73 -5.72
C ALA A 51 1.27 -11.37 -4.79
N LEU A 52 0.98 -11.44 -3.50
CA LEU A 52 1.87 -12.06 -2.51
C LEU A 52 2.10 -13.55 -2.78
N PHE A 53 1.06 -14.27 -3.17
CA PHE A 53 1.16 -15.68 -3.56
C PHE A 53 2.08 -15.85 -4.78
N ALA A 54 1.90 -15.01 -5.81
CA ALA A 54 2.76 -15.00 -6.98
C ALA A 54 4.23 -14.72 -6.64
N ILE A 55 4.47 -13.75 -5.74
CA ILE A 55 5.83 -13.41 -5.27
C ILE A 55 6.49 -14.63 -4.60
N GLU A 56 5.79 -15.29 -3.68
CA GLU A 56 6.36 -16.46 -2.97
C GLU A 56 6.68 -17.61 -3.93
N GLU A 57 5.82 -17.90 -4.92
CA GLU A 57 6.10 -18.94 -5.90
C GLU A 57 7.31 -18.61 -6.78
N ILE A 58 7.42 -17.36 -7.25
CA ILE A 58 8.59 -16.96 -8.09
C ILE A 58 9.87 -16.90 -7.25
N ARG A 59 9.81 -16.40 -6.00
CA ARG A 59 10.96 -16.44 -5.07
C ARG A 59 11.44 -17.87 -4.84
N ALA A 60 10.53 -18.80 -4.59
CA ALA A 60 10.87 -20.22 -4.43
C ALA A 60 11.48 -20.81 -5.71
N LYS A 61 10.90 -20.53 -6.89
CA LYS A 61 11.38 -20.99 -8.19
C LYS A 61 12.80 -20.49 -8.49
N LYS A 62 13.09 -19.23 -8.15
CA LYS A 62 14.37 -18.56 -8.45
C LYS A 62 15.37 -18.59 -7.30
N SER A 63 15.03 -19.21 -6.16
CA SER A 63 15.82 -19.13 -4.93
C SER A 63 16.16 -17.69 -4.53
N ALA A 64 15.23 -16.76 -4.76
CA ALA A 64 15.39 -15.33 -4.47
C ALA A 64 14.90 -15.00 -3.07
N SER A 65 15.56 -14.06 -2.40
CA SER A 65 15.21 -13.56 -1.07
C SER A 65 14.80 -12.09 -1.08
N THR A 66 14.38 -11.56 -2.24
CA THR A 66 13.99 -10.17 -2.45
C THR A 66 12.94 -9.75 -1.40
N PRO A 67 13.18 -8.73 -0.57
CA PRO A 67 12.24 -8.30 0.46
C PRO A 67 10.92 -7.79 -0.15
N ILE A 68 9.85 -7.88 0.65
CA ILE A 68 8.52 -7.45 0.23
C ILE A 68 8.07 -6.29 1.13
N MET A 69 7.58 -5.23 0.51
CA MET A 69 6.81 -4.18 1.18
C MET A 69 5.35 -4.27 0.73
N ILE A 70 4.43 -3.92 1.62
CA ILE A 70 3.01 -3.80 1.29
C ILE A 70 2.47 -2.43 1.71
N SER A 71 1.65 -1.84 0.85
CA SER A 71 1.07 -0.53 1.10
C SER A 71 -0.40 -0.48 0.67
N GLY A 72 -1.29 -0.23 1.62
CA GLY A 72 -2.71 -0.12 1.40
C GLY A 72 -3.15 1.32 1.16
N THR A 73 -4.38 1.48 0.70
CA THR A 73 -4.97 2.81 0.50
C THR A 73 -6.26 2.94 1.30
N ILE A 74 -6.26 3.91 2.21
CA ILE A 74 -7.47 4.33 2.95
C ILE A 74 -8.20 5.33 2.07
N THR A 75 -9.40 4.98 1.64
CA THR A 75 -10.11 5.73 0.58
C THR A 75 -11.01 6.84 1.09
N ASP A 76 -11.32 6.85 2.38
CA ASP A 76 -12.23 7.82 2.95
C ASP A 76 -11.99 8.10 4.45
N ALA A 77 -12.68 9.09 4.96
CA ALA A 77 -12.62 9.49 6.36
C ALA A 77 -13.15 8.43 7.36
N SER A 78 -13.78 7.34 6.89
CA SER A 78 -14.18 6.22 7.76
C SER A 78 -12.98 5.34 8.16
N GLY A 79 -11.83 5.54 7.53
CA GLY A 79 -10.60 4.80 7.79
C GLY A 79 -10.62 3.38 7.24
N ARG A 80 -11.29 3.19 6.12
CA ARG A 80 -11.42 1.89 5.45
C ARG A 80 -10.80 1.91 4.06
N THR A 81 -10.35 0.74 3.63
CA THR A 81 -10.03 0.50 2.22
C THR A 81 -11.32 0.48 1.40
N LEU A 82 -11.22 0.57 0.09
CA LEU A 82 -12.37 0.52 -0.81
C LEU A 82 -13.20 -0.77 -0.65
N SER A 83 -12.57 -1.89 -0.28
CA SER A 83 -13.26 -3.15 0.05
C SER A 83 -13.84 -3.19 1.47
N GLY A 84 -13.81 -2.08 2.21
CA GLY A 84 -14.43 -1.92 3.52
C GLY A 84 -13.59 -2.37 4.71
N GLN A 85 -12.32 -2.71 4.54
CA GLN A 85 -11.46 -3.18 5.62
C GLN A 85 -10.89 -2.03 6.45
N THR A 86 -10.90 -2.22 7.77
CA THR A 86 -10.19 -1.32 8.70
C THR A 86 -8.68 -1.56 8.66
N VAL A 87 -7.90 -0.68 9.28
CA VAL A 87 -6.44 -0.83 9.45
C VAL A 87 -6.08 -2.21 10.01
N GLU A 88 -6.80 -2.65 11.04
CA GLU A 88 -6.57 -3.95 11.69
C GLU A 88 -6.90 -5.12 10.76
N ALA A 89 -8.04 -5.04 10.08
CA ALA A 89 -8.47 -6.08 9.14
C ALA A 89 -7.49 -6.20 7.96
N PHE A 90 -7.02 -5.06 7.42
CA PHE A 90 -5.99 -5.01 6.40
C PHE A 90 -4.71 -5.70 6.87
N ARG A 91 -4.16 -5.29 8.03
CA ARG A 91 -2.96 -5.88 8.61
C ARG A 91 -3.10 -7.39 8.82
N ILE A 92 -4.17 -7.83 9.48
CA ILE A 92 -4.40 -9.26 9.79
C ILE A 92 -4.56 -10.07 8.51
N SER A 93 -5.26 -9.55 7.50
CA SER A 93 -5.44 -10.24 6.23
C SER A 93 -4.14 -10.57 5.51
N LEU A 94 -3.10 -9.74 5.69
CA LEU A 94 -1.83 -9.84 4.98
C LEU A 94 -0.66 -10.34 5.85
N SER A 95 -0.91 -10.69 7.12
CA SER A 95 0.13 -11.14 8.08
C SER A 95 0.60 -12.58 7.88
N HIS A 96 0.10 -13.29 6.88
CA HIS A 96 0.47 -14.70 6.61
C HIS A 96 1.81 -14.84 5.85
N ILE A 97 2.39 -13.76 5.39
CA ILE A 97 3.68 -13.71 4.71
C ILE A 97 4.60 -12.73 5.44
N PRO A 98 5.88 -13.08 5.68
CA PRO A 98 6.84 -12.15 6.25
C PRO A 98 7.15 -11.02 5.26
N VAL A 99 6.85 -9.79 5.66
CA VAL A 99 7.14 -8.59 4.89
C VAL A 99 8.15 -7.72 5.62
N LEU A 100 8.91 -6.93 4.86
CA LEU A 100 9.84 -5.94 5.40
C LEU A 100 9.06 -4.79 6.06
N SER A 101 8.07 -4.27 5.36
CA SER A 101 7.25 -3.18 5.88
C SER A 101 5.78 -3.32 5.47
N ILE A 102 4.94 -2.70 6.30
CA ILE A 102 3.52 -2.50 6.03
C ILE A 102 3.20 -1.02 6.16
N GLY A 103 2.35 -0.48 5.30
CA GLY A 103 2.03 0.94 5.35
C GLY A 103 0.83 1.35 4.53
N PHE A 104 0.74 2.65 4.32
CA PHE A 104 -0.32 3.27 3.53
C PHE A 104 0.22 4.28 2.54
N ASN A 105 -0.45 4.39 1.39
CA ASN A 105 -0.14 5.37 0.34
C ASN A 105 -1.41 5.95 -0.26
N CYS A 106 -1.26 7.09 -0.94
CA CYS A 106 -2.30 7.77 -1.71
C CYS A 106 -3.55 8.21 -0.94
N ALA A 107 -4.51 8.73 -1.65
CA ALA A 107 -5.86 9.16 -1.30
C ALA A 107 -5.93 10.26 -0.23
N LEU A 108 -5.13 10.19 0.81
CA LEU A 108 -5.15 11.13 1.94
C LEU A 108 -3.83 11.93 2.01
N GLY A 109 -3.92 13.16 2.45
CA GLY A 109 -2.78 13.96 2.88
C GLY A 109 -2.18 13.42 4.19
N ALA A 110 -0.98 13.89 4.54
CA ALA A 110 -0.24 13.36 5.69
C ALA A 110 -1.00 13.55 7.02
N ASP A 111 -1.64 14.69 7.23
CA ASP A 111 -2.46 14.98 8.41
C ASP A 111 -3.64 14.01 8.56
N GLN A 112 -4.31 13.72 7.46
CA GLN A 112 -5.44 12.79 7.42
C GLN A 112 -5.00 11.33 7.58
N LEU A 113 -3.79 10.99 7.10
CA LEU A 113 -3.23 9.64 7.18
C LEU A 113 -2.68 9.32 8.58
N LEU A 114 -2.26 10.33 9.34
CA LEU A 114 -1.62 10.21 10.65
C LEU A 114 -2.36 9.28 11.64
N PRO A 115 -3.69 9.39 11.85
CA PRO A 115 -4.39 8.51 12.79
C PRO A 115 -4.33 7.03 12.39
N TYR A 116 -4.32 6.72 11.11
CA TYR A 116 -4.28 5.34 10.60
C TYR A 116 -2.86 4.76 10.69
N VAL A 117 -1.84 5.54 10.37
CA VAL A 117 -0.43 5.17 10.56
C VAL A 117 -0.15 4.92 12.05
N LYS A 118 -0.68 5.77 12.93
CA LYS A 118 -0.55 5.59 14.38
C LYS A 118 -1.23 4.31 14.91
N ARG A 119 -2.37 3.93 14.35
CA ARG A 119 -3.05 2.66 14.68
C ARG A 119 -2.22 1.47 14.19
N LEU A 120 -1.72 1.53 12.96
CA LEU A 120 -0.90 0.48 12.37
C LEU A 120 0.40 0.28 13.13
N SER A 121 1.13 1.36 13.44
CA SER A 121 2.40 1.35 14.16
C SER A 121 2.30 0.69 15.54
N LYS A 122 1.18 0.86 16.24
CA LYS A 122 0.96 0.25 17.57
C LYS A 122 0.70 -1.24 17.54
N GLN A 123 0.37 -1.81 16.38
CA GLN A 123 -0.12 -3.17 16.25
C GLN A 123 0.77 -4.05 15.35
N SER A 124 1.79 -3.47 14.74
CA SER A 124 2.65 -4.16 13.80
C SER A 124 4.07 -4.31 14.36
N ASP A 125 4.63 -5.50 14.17
CA ASP A 125 6.04 -5.80 14.43
C ASP A 125 6.93 -5.54 13.21
N HIS A 126 6.35 -5.15 12.07
CA HIS A 126 7.07 -4.80 10.85
C HIS A 126 7.42 -3.32 10.83
N PHE A 127 8.39 -2.93 10.01
CA PHE A 127 8.63 -1.52 9.71
C PHE A 127 7.36 -0.89 9.13
N ILE A 128 7.14 0.37 9.44
CA ILE A 128 5.98 1.12 8.99
C ILE A 128 6.40 2.08 7.88
N SER A 129 5.66 2.06 6.77
CA SER A 129 5.84 3.00 5.66
C SER A 129 4.63 3.93 5.50
N ALA A 130 4.87 5.16 5.08
CA ALA A 130 3.83 6.13 4.75
C ALA A 130 4.22 6.94 3.51
N HIS A 131 3.32 6.98 2.53
CA HIS A 131 3.49 7.72 1.28
C HIS A 131 2.22 8.54 1.02
N PRO A 132 1.99 9.64 1.77
CA PRO A 132 0.81 10.47 1.61
C PRO A 132 0.84 11.27 0.31
N ASN A 133 -0.32 11.75 -0.10
CA ASN A 133 -0.42 12.78 -1.14
C ASN A 133 0.02 14.13 -0.59
N ALA A 134 0.38 15.05 -1.48
CA ALA A 134 0.65 16.47 -1.19
C ALA A 134 -0.66 17.24 -0.91
N GLY A 135 -1.45 16.79 0.06
CA GLY A 135 -2.79 17.25 0.33
C GLY A 135 -3.85 16.55 -0.54
N LEU A 136 -4.98 17.22 -0.74
CA LEU A 136 -6.02 16.79 -1.67
C LEU A 136 -5.94 17.63 -2.95
N PRO A 137 -6.32 17.08 -4.12
CA PRO A 137 -6.31 17.84 -5.36
C PRO A 137 -7.31 19.01 -5.28
N ASN A 138 -6.91 20.16 -5.83
CA ASN A 138 -7.77 21.33 -5.99
C ASN A 138 -8.79 21.12 -7.12
N ALA A 139 -9.61 22.14 -7.40
CA ALA A 139 -10.64 22.07 -8.44
C ALA A 139 -10.10 21.84 -9.87
N PHE A 140 -8.81 22.05 -10.08
CA PHE A 140 -8.12 21.81 -11.35
C PHE A 140 -7.37 20.47 -11.39
N GLY A 141 -7.39 19.71 -10.28
CA GLY A 141 -6.68 18.44 -10.15
C GLY A 141 -5.20 18.61 -9.76
N GLU A 142 -4.79 19.81 -9.38
CA GLU A 142 -3.42 20.13 -8.97
C GLU A 142 -3.28 20.00 -7.45
N TYR A 143 -2.05 19.84 -6.97
CA TYR A 143 -1.73 19.75 -5.56
C TYR A 143 -1.02 21.03 -5.10
N ASP A 144 -1.62 21.73 -4.14
CA ASP A 144 -1.16 23.04 -3.70
C ASP A 144 -0.18 22.99 -2.51
N GLN A 145 0.04 21.81 -1.93
CA GLN A 145 0.91 21.65 -0.77
C GLN A 145 2.38 21.80 -1.16
N SER A 146 3.07 22.75 -0.55
CA SER A 146 4.50 22.97 -0.78
C SER A 146 5.38 21.90 -0.12
N PRO A 147 6.62 21.69 -0.60
CA PRO A 147 7.59 20.77 0.03
C PRO A 147 7.83 21.07 1.51
N LYS A 148 7.84 22.35 1.89
CA LYS A 148 8.03 22.77 3.29
C LYS A 148 6.84 22.37 4.19
N GLU A 149 5.64 22.48 3.70
CA GLU A 149 4.43 22.06 4.42
C GLU A 149 4.38 20.55 4.55
N MET A 150 4.70 19.82 3.47
CA MET A 150 4.81 18.37 3.51
C MET A 150 5.87 17.92 4.54
N ALA A 151 7.06 18.51 4.51
CA ALA A 151 8.11 18.19 5.47
C ALA A 151 7.65 18.37 6.93
N ALA A 152 6.96 19.48 7.23
CA ALA A 152 6.43 19.74 8.57
C ALA A 152 5.38 18.70 9.01
N LEU A 153 4.56 18.21 8.08
CA LEU A 153 3.59 17.16 8.36
C LEU A 153 4.26 15.79 8.57
N ILE A 154 5.26 15.47 7.75
CA ILE A 154 6.07 14.25 7.91
C ILE A 154 6.84 14.26 9.23
N ASP A 155 7.35 15.41 9.67
CA ASP A 155 7.98 15.55 10.99
C ASP A 155 7.06 15.11 12.13
N SER A 156 5.75 15.26 11.97
CA SER A 156 4.80 14.78 12.96
C SER A 156 4.77 13.24 13.09
N PHE A 157 5.04 12.50 12.00
CA PHE A 157 5.19 11.05 12.04
C PHE A 157 6.51 10.65 12.71
N LEU A 158 7.59 11.32 12.34
CA LEU A 158 8.94 11.05 12.84
C LEU A 158 9.07 11.35 14.33
N ASN A 159 8.60 12.50 14.78
CA ASN A 159 8.63 12.93 16.19
C ASN A 159 7.82 12.01 17.12
N GLN A 160 6.86 11.26 16.58
CA GLN A 160 6.09 10.26 17.33
C GLN A 160 6.62 8.83 17.13
N ASN A 161 7.73 8.65 16.41
CA ASN A 161 8.31 7.34 16.06
C ASN A 161 7.29 6.38 15.41
N LEU A 162 6.46 6.90 14.49
CA LEU A 162 5.38 6.12 13.88
C LEU A 162 5.81 5.40 12.60
N VAL A 163 6.84 5.89 11.92
CA VAL A 163 7.27 5.40 10.61
C VAL A 163 8.79 5.17 10.57
N ASN A 164 9.18 4.24 9.70
CA ASN A 164 10.57 3.92 9.39
C ASN A 164 10.92 4.31 7.95
N ILE A 165 9.93 4.35 7.08
CA ILE A 165 10.06 4.65 5.65
C ILE A 165 9.03 5.70 5.30
N VAL A 166 9.46 6.76 4.62
CA VAL A 166 8.59 7.86 4.18
C VAL A 166 8.92 8.20 2.73
N GLY A 167 7.91 8.53 1.99
CA GLY A 167 8.00 9.07 0.63
C GLY A 167 6.75 9.89 0.32
N GLU A 168 6.68 10.40 -0.89
CA GLU A 168 5.50 11.07 -1.42
C GLU A 168 5.06 10.39 -2.72
N ILE A 169 3.79 10.53 -3.07
CA ILE A 169 3.23 9.94 -4.29
C ILE A 169 3.13 10.98 -5.41
N VAL A 170 3.03 12.25 -5.06
CA VAL A 170 2.92 13.36 -6.00
C VAL A 170 4.22 14.14 -6.00
N VAL A 171 4.78 14.37 -7.19
CA VAL A 171 5.97 15.19 -7.35
C VAL A 171 5.64 16.63 -6.96
N LEU A 172 6.33 17.12 -5.94
CA LEU A 172 6.30 18.54 -5.59
C LEU A 172 7.31 19.26 -6.48
N ASP A 173 6.89 20.37 -7.09
CA ASP A 173 7.82 21.25 -7.79
C ASP A 173 8.83 21.84 -6.79
N LEU A 174 10.12 21.60 -7.04
CA LEU A 174 11.24 22.05 -6.22
C LEU A 174 11.65 23.48 -6.56
#